data_ed9916fbbae34fad5f1aa430b39fb564
#
_entry.id   ed9916fbbae34fad5f1aa430b39fb564
#
_cell.length_a   1.000
_cell.length_b   1.000
_cell.length_c   1.000
_cell.angle_alpha   90.00
_cell.angle_beta   90.00
_cell.angle_gamma   90.00
#
_symmetry.space_group_name_H-M   'P 1'
#
loop_
_entity.id
_entity.type
_entity.pdbx_description
1 polymer ?
#
loop_
_entity_poly.entity_id
_entity_poly.type
_entity_poly.pdbx_seq_one_letter_code
_entity_poly.pdbx_strand_id
1 'polypeptide(L)'
;MPTDAEKHGNATISFPLAGPGRAILHEERGAKTMNGAAAMPYDFDLFVIGAGSGGVRAARIAASHSASVAIAEEYRVGGTCVIRGCVPKKLLVYGAHFAEDLKDARRFGWNVPDCEFDWTVLRDNVLADVDRLEGMYGNTLGSHKVRLFRERATITGAHSIKLASGRTVTAKYILIATGAWPMVPEIEGAEHGVTSNEVFHLDSCPKRVVIAGGGYIANEFAGIFNEFGSHVTLVNRSDQMLRGYDAQIGDRLLQISLSKGIDFRFNAPLERVEKRDDGSLRVHVRDGDPLDCNLLLFATGRRPKSDQLGLEDVGVERDDKGAIRVNEHNRTTIESIYAVGDVTDRVQLTPVAIREGHAFADTVFGGNPRTVDYGCIPSAVFSHPPIAAVGMTEAEARNRLGAVKIYTSDFRAMKNVLAGRDERALYKMVVDAATDRVVGLHMIGPDAPEILQAAAVAVKAGLTKQAFDDTVALHPSMAEELVLLK
;
A
#
# COMPACT_ATOMS: atom_id res chain seq x y z
N MET A 1 12.33 -55.08 -37.97
CA MET A 1 13.78 -54.98 -38.30
C MET A 1 14.16 -53.53 -38.16
N PRO A 2 15.36 -53.21 -37.71
CA PRO A 2 15.53 -52.65 -36.33
C PRO A 2 15.88 -51.16 -36.38
N THR A 3 15.50 -50.44 -35.27
CA THR A 3 16.33 -49.70 -34.31
C THR A 3 17.41 -48.78 -34.88
N ASP A 4 17.30 -47.52 -34.56
CA ASP A 4 18.46 -46.79 -34.02
C ASP A 4 18.00 -45.69 -33.06
N ALA A 5 18.51 -45.83 -31.84
CA ALA A 5 18.35 -44.86 -30.73
C ALA A 5 19.57 -43.94 -30.78
N GLU A 6 19.38 -42.64 -30.90
CA GLU A 6 20.44 -41.67 -30.70
C GLU A 6 20.17 -40.77 -29.49
N LYS A 7 21.19 -40.82 -28.66
CA LYS A 7 21.45 -40.19 -27.36
C LYS A 7 21.33 -38.67 -27.43
N HIS A 8 20.49 -38.10 -26.58
CA HIS A 8 20.63 -36.70 -26.19
C HIS A 8 21.38 -36.60 -24.85
N GLY A 9 22.58 -36.07 -24.94
CA GLY A 9 23.44 -35.82 -23.80
C GLY A 9 22.91 -34.66 -22.93
N ASN A 10 22.75 -34.94 -21.65
CA ASN A 10 22.55 -33.93 -20.61
C ASN A 10 23.82 -33.11 -20.44
N ALA A 11 23.79 -31.82 -20.75
CA ALA A 11 24.81 -30.87 -20.37
C ALA A 11 24.59 -30.43 -18.92
N THR A 12 25.34 -31.02 -18.01
CA THR A 12 25.42 -30.61 -16.61
C THR A 12 26.40 -29.44 -16.50
N ILE A 13 25.92 -28.25 -16.15
CA ILE A 13 26.79 -27.11 -15.83
C ILE A 13 27.31 -27.32 -14.40
N SER A 14 28.59 -27.66 -14.28
CA SER A 14 29.30 -27.75 -13.01
C SER A 14 30.02 -26.43 -12.71
N PHE A 15 29.74 -25.83 -11.53
CA PHE A 15 30.55 -24.77 -10.99
C PHE A 15 31.77 -25.35 -10.24
N PRO A 16 32.95 -24.73 -10.33
CA PRO A 16 34.14 -25.21 -9.65
C PRO A 16 34.11 -24.90 -8.17
N LEU A 17 34.30 -25.91 -7.34
CA LEU A 17 34.58 -25.78 -5.90
C LEU A 17 36.05 -25.32 -5.72
N ALA A 18 36.22 -24.26 -4.94
CA ALA A 18 37.54 -23.75 -4.56
C ALA A 18 38.26 -24.76 -3.63
N GLY A 19 39.54 -24.97 -3.88
CA GLY A 19 40.42 -25.87 -3.15
C GLY A 19 40.88 -25.34 -1.80
N PRO A 20 41.56 -26.16 -0.97
CA PRO A 20 41.80 -25.89 0.47
C PRO A 20 42.93 -24.88 0.70
N GLY A 21 42.63 -23.86 1.48
CA GLY A 21 43.56 -22.85 1.93
C GLY A 21 44.44 -23.33 3.11
N ARG A 22 45.62 -22.79 3.15
CA ARG A 22 46.73 -22.99 4.04
C ARG A 22 46.37 -22.88 5.53
N ALA A 23 46.89 -23.81 6.31
CA ALA A 23 47.00 -23.73 7.77
C ALA A 23 47.91 -22.56 8.20
N ILE A 24 47.43 -21.70 9.06
CA ILE A 24 48.21 -20.69 9.76
C ILE A 24 48.24 -21.09 11.24
N LEU A 25 49.50 -21.17 11.74
CA LEU A 25 49.88 -21.55 13.07
C LEU A 25 49.21 -20.70 14.17
N HIS A 26 48.67 -21.36 15.18
CA HIS A 26 48.20 -20.72 16.41
C HIS A 26 49.40 -20.25 17.25
N GLU A 27 49.53 -18.96 17.44
CA GLU A 27 50.20 -18.37 18.60
C GLU A 27 49.21 -18.22 19.74
N GLU A 28 49.44 -18.92 20.81
CA GLU A 28 48.76 -18.75 22.08
C GLU A 28 49.08 -17.36 22.66
N ARG A 29 48.12 -16.43 22.62
CA ARG A 29 48.17 -15.22 23.45
C ARG A 29 47.15 -15.32 24.56
N GLY A 30 47.68 -15.19 25.74
CA GLY A 30 47.12 -15.36 27.07
C GLY A 30 45.66 -14.88 27.24
N ALA A 31 44.91 -15.68 27.98
CA ALA A 31 43.61 -15.39 28.52
C ALA A 31 43.68 -14.11 29.39
N LYS A 32 43.27 -12.95 28.82
CA LYS A 32 42.82 -11.83 29.64
C LYS A 32 41.39 -12.09 30.04
N THR A 33 41.19 -12.35 31.31
CA THR A 33 39.88 -12.30 31.97
C THR A 33 39.19 -10.96 31.63
N MET A 34 38.16 -11.04 30.79
CA MET A 34 37.24 -9.92 30.56
C MET A 34 36.26 -9.85 31.73
N ASN A 35 36.66 -9.21 32.79
CA ASN A 35 35.74 -8.67 33.78
C ASN A 35 35.22 -7.33 33.29
N GLY A 36 33.90 -7.18 33.28
CA GLY A 36 33.22 -5.91 33.09
C GLY A 36 32.52 -5.77 31.73
N ALA A 37 31.39 -6.47 31.53
CA ALA A 37 30.39 -5.92 30.62
C ALA A 37 29.98 -4.56 31.19
N ALA A 38 30.44 -3.45 30.58
CA ALA A 38 29.95 -2.14 30.91
C ALA A 38 28.42 -2.19 30.78
N ALA A 39 27.71 -1.86 31.84
CA ALA A 39 26.25 -1.76 31.81
C ALA A 39 25.86 -0.88 30.62
N MET A 40 25.08 -1.38 29.72
CA MET A 40 24.57 -0.57 28.60
C MET A 40 23.83 0.63 29.22
N PRO A 41 24.12 1.86 28.82
CA PRO A 41 23.52 3.06 29.41
C PRO A 41 22.01 3.13 29.16
N TYR A 42 21.48 2.24 28.31
CA TYR A 42 20.07 2.13 27.91
C TYR A 42 19.60 0.68 27.98
N ASP A 43 18.28 0.48 28.18
CA ASP A 43 17.65 -0.85 28.16
C ASP A 43 17.74 -1.51 26.76
N PHE A 44 17.69 -0.68 25.68
CA PHE A 44 17.75 -1.12 24.30
C PHE A 44 18.59 -0.17 23.43
N ASP A 45 19.18 -0.69 22.35
CA ASP A 45 19.78 0.14 21.32
C ASP A 45 18.72 0.86 20.49
N LEU A 46 17.57 0.19 20.23
CA LEU A 46 16.45 0.73 19.48
C LEU A 46 15.11 0.43 20.17
N PHE A 47 14.30 1.46 20.32
CA PHE A 47 12.88 1.30 20.66
C PHE A 47 12.02 1.80 19.51
N VAL A 48 11.16 0.92 18.96
CA VAL A 48 10.24 1.24 17.86
C VAL A 48 8.83 1.45 18.41
N ILE A 49 8.18 2.54 18.03
CA ILE A 49 6.79 2.83 18.37
C ILE A 49 5.91 2.59 17.14
N GLY A 50 5.13 1.51 17.17
CA GLY A 50 4.28 1.04 16.08
C GLY A 50 4.85 -0.19 15.37
N ALA A 51 4.12 -1.30 15.42
CA ALA A 51 4.48 -2.56 14.76
C ALA A 51 3.78 -2.75 13.40
N GLY A 52 3.67 -1.67 12.63
CA GLY A 52 3.28 -1.69 11.23
C GLY A 52 4.44 -2.09 10.31
N SER A 53 4.23 -1.98 9.00
CA SER A 53 5.17 -2.45 7.97
C SER A 53 6.57 -1.83 8.09
N GLY A 54 6.65 -0.53 8.32
CA GLY A 54 7.92 0.19 8.51
C GLY A 54 8.61 -0.20 9.81
N GLY A 55 7.87 -0.21 10.92
CA GLY A 55 8.40 -0.53 12.25
C GLY A 55 8.92 -1.96 12.36
N VAL A 56 8.16 -2.95 11.90
CA VAL A 56 8.58 -4.37 11.89
C VAL A 56 9.81 -4.56 11.01
N ARG A 57 9.87 -3.90 9.83
CA ARG A 57 11.05 -3.97 8.97
C ARG A 57 12.27 -3.37 9.66
N ALA A 58 12.16 -2.18 10.23
CA ALA A 58 13.26 -1.52 10.92
C ALA A 58 13.76 -2.35 12.10
N ALA A 59 12.84 -2.83 12.96
CA ALA A 59 13.18 -3.64 14.12
C ALA A 59 13.95 -4.91 13.73
N ARG A 60 13.46 -5.63 12.71
CA ARG A 60 14.09 -6.87 12.24
C ARG A 60 15.48 -6.63 11.66
N ILE A 61 15.65 -5.59 10.83
CA ILE A 61 16.94 -5.29 10.20
C ILE A 61 17.93 -4.76 11.25
N ALA A 62 17.52 -3.90 12.18
CA ALA A 62 18.38 -3.46 13.27
C ALA A 62 18.86 -4.65 14.13
N ALA A 63 17.97 -5.58 14.45
CA ALA A 63 18.32 -6.81 15.18
C ALA A 63 19.30 -7.69 14.38
N SER A 64 19.19 -7.76 13.04
CA SER A 64 20.16 -8.49 12.21
C SER A 64 21.54 -7.83 12.18
N HIS A 65 21.62 -6.55 12.50
CA HIS A 65 22.87 -5.81 12.77
C HIS A 65 23.33 -5.90 14.25
N SER A 66 22.79 -6.87 15.00
CA SER A 66 23.13 -7.13 16.40
C SER A 66 22.68 -6.08 17.41
N ALA A 67 21.77 -5.17 17.05
CA ALA A 67 21.17 -4.24 17.99
C ALA A 67 20.17 -4.97 18.92
N SER A 68 20.14 -4.57 20.19
CA SER A 68 19.07 -4.93 21.12
C SER A 68 17.83 -4.08 20.81
N VAL A 69 16.70 -4.73 20.44
CA VAL A 69 15.54 -4.03 19.89
C VAL A 69 14.26 -4.34 20.69
N ALA A 70 13.53 -3.29 21.01
CA ALA A 70 12.15 -3.37 21.48
C ALA A 70 11.20 -2.70 20.48
N ILE A 71 9.95 -3.16 20.44
CA ILE A 71 8.88 -2.60 19.66
C ILE A 71 7.58 -2.57 20.48
N ALA A 72 6.84 -1.46 20.42
CA ALA A 72 5.53 -1.33 21.07
C ALA A 72 4.42 -1.25 20.03
N GLU A 73 3.31 -1.94 20.29
CA GLU A 73 2.09 -1.88 19.47
C GLU A 73 0.86 -1.84 20.39
N GLU A 74 0.01 -0.84 20.20
CA GLU A 74 -1.19 -0.65 21.03
C GLU A 74 -2.40 -1.46 20.58
N TYR A 75 -2.41 -1.96 19.32
CA TYR A 75 -3.52 -2.70 18.77
C TYR A 75 -3.09 -4.10 18.33
N ARG A 76 -2.77 -4.30 17.05
CA ARG A 76 -2.40 -5.59 16.47
C ARG A 76 -1.14 -5.46 15.62
N VAL A 77 -0.25 -6.46 15.72
CA VAL A 77 1.01 -6.51 14.96
C VAL A 77 0.73 -6.71 13.46
N GLY A 78 1.37 -5.90 12.62
CA GLY A 78 1.14 -5.87 11.17
C GLY A 78 0.63 -4.51 10.68
N GLY A 79 0.05 -3.71 11.59
CA GLY A 79 -0.43 -2.35 11.32
C GLY A 79 -1.55 -2.30 10.29
N THR A 80 -1.81 -1.11 9.75
CA THR A 80 -2.93 -0.87 8.82
C THR A 80 -2.93 -1.85 7.65
N CYS A 81 -1.80 -2.05 6.99
CA CYS A 81 -1.72 -2.87 5.77
C CYS A 81 -2.22 -4.30 5.97
N VAL A 82 -1.77 -4.96 7.03
CA VAL A 82 -2.09 -6.38 7.30
C VAL A 82 -3.46 -6.51 7.95
N ILE A 83 -3.78 -5.65 8.92
CA ILE A 83 -4.94 -5.86 9.81
C ILE A 83 -6.22 -5.27 9.25
N ARG A 84 -6.16 -4.09 8.59
CA ARG A 84 -7.34 -3.31 8.19
C ARG A 84 -7.10 -2.44 6.97
N GLY A 85 -6.32 -2.93 6.01
CA GLY A 85 -5.94 -2.17 4.82
C GLY A 85 -5.70 -3.04 3.62
N CYS A 86 -4.47 -3.02 3.10
CA CYS A 86 -4.13 -3.62 1.81
C CYS A 86 -4.52 -5.09 1.70
N VAL A 87 -4.21 -5.91 2.71
CA VAL A 87 -4.44 -7.36 2.65
C VAL A 87 -5.93 -7.70 2.68
N PRO A 88 -6.69 -7.35 3.73
CA PRO A 88 -8.11 -7.71 3.77
C PRO A 88 -8.88 -7.05 2.62
N LYS A 89 -8.56 -5.81 2.23
CA LYS A 89 -9.18 -5.14 1.08
C LYS A 89 -8.90 -5.92 -0.23
N LYS A 90 -7.67 -6.37 -0.47
CA LYS A 90 -7.34 -7.12 -1.70
C LYS A 90 -8.06 -8.47 -1.75
N LEU A 91 -8.25 -9.13 -0.61
CA LEU A 91 -9.05 -10.36 -0.51
C LEU A 91 -10.52 -10.09 -0.84
N LEU A 92 -11.10 -8.96 -0.38
CA LEU A 92 -12.45 -8.54 -0.81
C LEU A 92 -12.52 -8.25 -2.31
N VAL A 93 -11.48 -7.63 -2.90
CA VAL A 93 -11.39 -7.40 -4.36
C VAL A 93 -11.41 -8.72 -5.12
N TYR A 94 -10.67 -9.74 -4.66
CA TYR A 94 -10.74 -11.06 -5.29
C TYR A 94 -12.13 -11.70 -5.18
N GLY A 95 -12.77 -11.57 -4.01
CA GLY A 95 -14.17 -12.01 -3.85
C GLY A 95 -15.12 -11.29 -4.81
N ALA A 96 -14.94 -9.99 -5.01
CA ALA A 96 -15.74 -9.19 -5.94
C ALA A 96 -15.53 -9.61 -7.41
N HIS A 97 -14.32 -9.99 -7.82
CA HIS A 97 -14.05 -10.48 -9.17
C HIS A 97 -14.83 -11.75 -9.51
N PHE A 98 -15.08 -12.64 -8.52
CA PHE A 98 -15.90 -13.83 -8.76
C PHE A 98 -17.30 -13.49 -9.24
N ALA A 99 -17.92 -12.39 -8.78
CA ALA A 99 -19.25 -11.98 -9.23
C ALA A 99 -19.27 -11.70 -10.74
N GLU A 100 -18.23 -11.05 -11.26
CA GLU A 100 -18.07 -10.77 -12.68
C GLU A 100 -17.70 -12.03 -13.46
N ASP A 101 -16.76 -12.83 -12.97
CA ASP A 101 -16.32 -14.09 -13.61
C ASP A 101 -17.47 -15.12 -13.73
N LEU A 102 -18.35 -15.21 -12.74
CA LEU A 102 -19.53 -16.09 -12.81
C LEU A 102 -20.54 -15.65 -13.87
N LYS A 103 -20.73 -14.32 -14.05
CA LYS A 103 -21.55 -13.77 -15.15
C LYS A 103 -20.94 -14.09 -16.52
N ASP A 104 -19.62 -13.93 -16.65
CA ASP A 104 -18.86 -14.18 -17.88
C ASP A 104 -18.84 -15.68 -18.25
N ALA A 105 -18.79 -16.57 -17.28
CA ALA A 105 -18.59 -18.00 -17.44
C ALA A 105 -19.54 -18.64 -18.46
N ARG A 106 -20.80 -18.17 -18.54
CA ARG A 106 -21.80 -18.65 -19.50
C ARG A 106 -21.38 -18.45 -20.95
N ARG A 107 -20.68 -17.33 -21.23
CA ARG A 107 -20.16 -17.03 -22.59
C ARG A 107 -18.95 -17.90 -22.97
N PHE A 108 -18.28 -18.46 -21.97
CA PHE A 108 -17.18 -19.42 -22.13
C PHE A 108 -17.64 -20.88 -22.11
N GLY A 109 -18.96 -21.13 -22.17
CA GLY A 109 -19.55 -22.46 -22.25
C GLY A 109 -19.80 -23.16 -20.92
N TRP A 110 -19.60 -22.49 -19.79
CA TRP A 110 -19.91 -23.03 -18.47
C TRP A 110 -21.38 -22.83 -18.12
N ASN A 111 -22.07 -23.90 -17.73
CA ASN A 111 -23.42 -23.79 -17.20
C ASN A 111 -23.36 -23.53 -15.70
N VAL A 112 -23.32 -22.25 -15.33
CA VAL A 112 -23.27 -21.80 -13.94
C VAL A 112 -24.70 -21.48 -13.50
N PRO A 113 -25.24 -22.14 -12.45
CA PRO A 113 -26.54 -21.79 -11.86
C PRO A 113 -26.45 -20.40 -11.22
N ASP A 114 -27.61 -19.83 -10.87
CA ASP A 114 -27.65 -18.59 -10.11
C ASP A 114 -26.98 -18.82 -8.74
N CYS A 115 -26.03 -17.98 -8.40
CA CYS A 115 -25.24 -18.08 -7.18
C CYS A 115 -25.63 -16.95 -6.24
N GLU A 116 -25.79 -17.29 -4.95
CA GLU A 116 -25.97 -16.29 -3.89
C GLU A 116 -24.62 -15.98 -3.25
N PHE A 117 -24.41 -14.71 -2.94
CA PHE A 117 -23.21 -14.24 -2.24
C PHE A 117 -23.47 -14.19 -0.74
N ASP A 118 -22.60 -14.85 0.05
CA ASP A 118 -22.63 -14.81 1.51
C ASP A 118 -21.45 -13.97 2.03
N TRP A 119 -21.77 -12.76 2.47
CA TRP A 119 -20.82 -11.84 3.07
C TRP A 119 -20.11 -12.44 4.29
N THR A 120 -20.85 -13.17 5.14
CA THR A 120 -20.34 -13.70 6.40
C THR A 120 -19.22 -14.71 6.13
N VAL A 121 -19.41 -15.58 5.17
CA VAL A 121 -18.41 -16.57 4.75
C VAL A 121 -17.14 -15.87 4.26
N LEU A 122 -17.26 -14.87 3.37
CA LEU A 122 -16.10 -14.16 2.87
C LEU A 122 -15.39 -13.38 3.98
N ARG A 123 -16.15 -12.61 4.79
CA ARG A 123 -15.62 -11.84 5.92
C ARG A 123 -14.83 -12.72 6.88
N ASP A 124 -15.41 -13.84 7.31
CA ASP A 124 -14.80 -14.71 8.30
C ASP A 124 -13.51 -15.36 7.76
N ASN A 125 -13.48 -15.76 6.49
CA ASN A 125 -12.28 -16.26 5.83
C ASN A 125 -11.19 -15.18 5.73
N VAL A 126 -11.57 -13.93 5.39
CA VAL A 126 -10.63 -12.79 5.34
C VAL A 126 -10.04 -12.51 6.72
N LEU A 127 -10.87 -12.49 7.77
CA LEU A 127 -10.42 -12.25 9.14
C LEU A 127 -9.51 -13.39 9.65
N ALA A 128 -9.82 -14.64 9.33
CA ALA A 128 -8.96 -15.78 9.67
C ALA A 128 -7.57 -15.68 9.01
N ASP A 129 -7.49 -15.22 7.74
CA ASP A 129 -6.18 -15.00 7.09
C ASP A 129 -5.42 -13.82 7.70
N VAL A 130 -6.12 -12.75 8.10
CA VAL A 130 -5.53 -11.63 8.85
C VAL A 130 -4.91 -12.11 10.17
N ASP A 131 -5.61 -12.96 10.93
CA ASP A 131 -5.12 -13.54 12.18
C ASP A 131 -3.88 -14.41 11.95
N ARG A 132 -3.88 -15.23 10.91
CA ARG A 132 -2.73 -16.04 10.49
C ARG A 132 -1.51 -15.16 10.18
N LEU A 133 -1.72 -14.07 9.44
CA LEU A 133 -0.65 -13.14 9.07
C LEU A 133 -0.11 -12.38 10.28
N GLU A 134 -0.96 -11.92 11.20
CA GLU A 134 -0.49 -11.33 12.46
C GLU A 134 0.42 -12.28 13.23
N GLY A 135 0.02 -13.58 13.31
CA GLY A 135 0.85 -14.61 13.92
C GLY A 135 2.23 -14.74 13.25
N MET A 136 2.28 -14.69 11.91
CA MET A 136 3.55 -14.72 11.17
C MET A 136 4.43 -13.49 11.46
N TYR A 137 3.86 -12.31 11.58
CA TYR A 137 4.59 -11.09 11.96
C TYR A 137 5.14 -11.19 13.38
N GLY A 138 4.34 -11.72 14.34
CA GLY A 138 4.78 -12.00 15.69
C GLY A 138 5.94 -13.00 15.75
N ASN A 139 5.85 -14.09 14.99
CA ASN A 139 6.93 -15.08 14.86
C ASN A 139 8.21 -14.47 14.26
N THR A 140 8.06 -13.59 13.28
CA THR A 140 9.19 -12.87 12.67
C THR A 140 9.91 -11.99 13.69
N LEU A 141 9.18 -11.24 14.52
CA LEU A 141 9.78 -10.46 15.61
C LEU A 141 10.48 -11.37 16.63
N GLY A 142 9.83 -12.48 17.04
CA GLY A 142 10.38 -13.44 17.99
C GLY A 142 11.66 -14.12 17.50
N SER A 143 11.71 -14.54 16.23
CA SER A 143 12.91 -15.18 15.64
C SER A 143 14.12 -14.24 15.58
N HIS A 144 13.89 -12.92 15.51
CA HIS A 144 14.94 -11.90 15.58
C HIS A 144 15.18 -11.40 17.02
N LYS A 145 14.57 -12.04 18.04
CA LYS A 145 14.70 -11.65 19.46
C LYS A 145 14.26 -10.21 19.76
N VAL A 146 13.38 -9.63 18.94
CA VAL A 146 12.80 -8.32 19.20
C VAL A 146 11.80 -8.41 20.34
N ARG A 147 11.96 -7.57 21.37
CA ARG A 147 11.05 -7.52 22.53
C ARG A 147 9.77 -6.78 22.16
N LEU A 148 8.66 -7.48 22.09
CA LEU A 148 7.34 -6.89 21.82
C LEU A 148 6.64 -6.47 23.12
N PHE A 149 6.21 -5.20 23.18
CA PHE A 149 5.29 -4.64 24.17
C PHE A 149 3.92 -4.42 23.53
N ARG A 150 2.90 -5.13 24.01
CA ARG A 150 1.52 -4.99 23.52
C ARG A 150 0.79 -3.90 24.29
N GLU A 151 1.26 -2.68 24.16
CA GLU A 151 0.72 -1.50 24.87
C GLU A 151 1.16 -0.21 24.17
N ARG A 152 0.45 0.89 24.48
CA ARG A 152 0.80 2.20 23.98
C ARG A 152 2.12 2.68 24.58
N ALA A 153 2.94 3.32 23.76
CA ALA A 153 4.19 3.97 24.13
C ALA A 153 4.14 5.48 23.84
N THR A 154 4.65 6.28 24.75
CA THR A 154 4.74 7.74 24.67
C THR A 154 6.18 8.17 24.95
N ILE A 155 6.73 9.06 24.16
CA ILE A 155 8.07 9.62 24.33
C ILE A 155 8.04 10.63 25.47
N THR A 156 8.95 10.51 26.43
CA THR A 156 9.07 11.40 27.60
C THR A 156 10.42 12.10 27.69
N GLY A 157 11.32 11.80 26.75
CA GLY A 157 12.66 12.40 26.64
C GLY A 157 13.36 11.87 25.40
N ALA A 158 14.51 12.45 25.05
CA ALA A 158 15.29 12.07 23.89
C ALA A 158 15.67 10.57 23.83
N HIS A 159 15.68 9.91 24.98
CA HIS A 159 16.01 8.50 25.14
C HIS A 159 15.06 7.74 26.06
N SER A 160 13.90 8.33 26.39
CA SER A 160 12.97 7.80 27.39
C SER A 160 11.58 7.61 26.83
N ILE A 161 11.01 6.45 27.06
CA ILE A 161 9.69 6.04 26.62
C ILE A 161 8.88 5.57 27.82
N LYS A 162 7.66 6.08 27.97
CA LYS A 162 6.70 5.61 28.98
C LYS A 162 5.66 4.72 28.31
N LEU A 163 5.49 3.52 28.86
CA LEU A 163 4.47 2.56 28.45
C LEU A 163 3.14 2.83 29.20
N ALA A 164 2.02 2.40 28.65
CA ALA A 164 0.70 2.54 29.27
C ALA A 164 0.61 1.90 30.66
N SER A 165 1.37 0.82 30.90
CA SER A 165 1.52 0.18 32.22
C SER A 165 2.21 1.06 33.27
N GLY A 166 2.71 2.23 32.88
CA GLY A 166 3.48 3.13 33.76
C GLY A 166 4.97 2.86 33.78
N ARG A 167 5.44 1.75 33.18
CA ARG A 167 6.86 1.42 33.07
C ARG A 167 7.57 2.43 32.17
N THR A 168 8.73 2.90 32.60
CA THR A 168 9.66 3.66 31.76
C THR A 168 10.73 2.74 31.20
N VAL A 169 11.04 2.90 29.92
CA VAL A 169 12.08 2.17 29.18
C VAL A 169 12.99 3.20 28.53
N THR A 170 14.29 2.90 28.50
CA THR A 170 15.29 3.76 27.85
C THR A 170 15.86 3.10 26.58
N ALA A 171 16.14 3.94 25.56
CA ALA A 171 16.75 3.47 24.32
C ALA A 171 17.76 4.48 23.78
N LYS A 172 18.83 3.97 23.14
CA LYS A 172 19.82 4.80 22.47
C LYS A 172 19.18 5.57 21.30
N TYR A 173 18.31 4.88 20.56
CA TYR A 173 17.53 5.47 19.47
C TYR A 173 16.05 5.12 19.60
N ILE A 174 15.19 6.06 19.19
CA ILE A 174 13.73 5.87 19.14
C ILE A 174 13.30 6.02 17.69
N LEU A 175 12.50 5.07 17.19
CA LEU A 175 11.90 5.12 15.87
C LEU A 175 10.38 5.22 15.98
N ILE A 176 9.80 6.28 15.42
CA ILE A 176 8.36 6.50 15.34
C ILE A 176 7.87 5.91 14.00
N ALA A 177 6.99 4.91 14.08
CA ALA A 177 6.42 4.21 12.92
C ALA A 177 4.90 4.00 13.08
N THR A 178 4.22 5.01 13.63
CA THR A 178 2.79 4.96 14.01
C THR A 178 1.82 5.07 12.84
N GLY A 179 2.32 5.38 11.64
CA GLY A 179 1.54 5.43 10.41
C GLY A 179 0.56 6.59 10.33
N ALA A 180 -0.59 6.38 9.68
CA ALA A 180 -1.65 7.35 9.52
C ALA A 180 -3.02 6.77 9.92
N TRP A 181 -3.99 7.65 10.17
CA TRP A 181 -5.35 7.31 10.60
C TRP A 181 -6.38 7.88 9.63
N PRO A 182 -7.53 7.22 9.38
CA PRO A 182 -8.59 7.78 8.57
C PRO A 182 -9.09 9.11 9.13
N MET A 183 -9.43 10.03 8.23
CA MET A 183 -10.05 11.31 8.60
C MET A 183 -11.57 11.18 8.53
N VAL A 184 -12.25 11.62 9.59
CA VAL A 184 -13.70 11.80 9.63
C VAL A 184 -13.95 13.30 9.64
N PRO A 185 -14.85 13.85 8.81
CA PRO A 185 -15.15 15.28 8.81
C PRO A 185 -15.87 15.66 10.09
N GLU A 186 -15.63 16.89 10.55
CA GLU A 186 -16.32 17.46 11.73
C GLU A 186 -17.70 17.99 11.31
N ILE A 187 -18.67 17.09 11.17
CA ILE A 187 -20.06 17.38 10.86
C ILE A 187 -20.98 16.70 11.87
N GLU A 188 -22.19 17.22 12.05
CA GLU A 188 -23.22 16.63 12.90
C GLU A 188 -23.58 15.22 12.42
N GLY A 189 -23.61 14.25 13.36
CA GLY A 189 -23.93 12.86 13.10
C GLY A 189 -22.81 12.05 12.41
N ALA A 190 -21.59 12.58 12.31
CA ALA A 190 -20.46 11.85 11.74
C ALA A 190 -20.17 10.52 12.44
N GLU A 191 -20.50 10.40 13.72
CA GLU A 191 -20.33 9.19 14.53
C GLU A 191 -21.18 8.00 14.04
N HIS A 192 -22.18 8.24 13.19
CA HIS A 192 -23.01 7.19 12.60
C HIS A 192 -22.38 6.54 11.35
N GLY A 193 -21.36 7.17 10.76
CA GLY A 193 -20.61 6.60 9.67
C GLY A 193 -19.43 5.74 10.15
N VAL A 194 -18.83 5.03 9.23
CA VAL A 194 -17.63 4.19 9.46
C VAL A 194 -16.46 4.67 8.62
N THR A 195 -15.27 4.23 8.96
CA THR A 195 -14.07 4.39 8.12
C THR A 195 -13.67 3.06 7.49
N SER A 196 -12.60 3.04 6.70
CA SER A 196 -12.05 1.79 6.15
C SER A 196 -11.60 0.79 7.24
N ASN A 197 -11.44 1.22 8.49
CA ASN A 197 -11.06 0.33 9.59
C ASN A 197 -12.18 -0.63 9.97
N GLU A 198 -13.43 -0.15 9.96
CA GLU A 198 -14.61 -0.88 10.44
C GLU A 198 -15.25 -1.76 9.35
N VAL A 199 -15.02 -1.46 8.06
CA VAL A 199 -15.63 -2.18 6.93
C VAL A 199 -15.41 -3.69 7.00
N PHE A 200 -14.24 -4.14 7.44
CA PHE A 200 -13.91 -5.56 7.52
C PHE A 200 -14.64 -6.32 8.62
N HIS A 201 -15.37 -5.61 9.48
CA HIS A 201 -16.13 -6.17 10.62
C HIS A 201 -17.64 -5.99 10.49
N LEU A 202 -18.14 -5.60 9.30
CA LEU A 202 -19.57 -5.47 9.07
C LEU A 202 -20.27 -6.83 9.21
N ASP A 203 -21.40 -6.85 9.92
CA ASP A 203 -22.18 -8.08 10.14
C ASP A 203 -22.85 -8.61 8.87
N SER A 204 -23.19 -7.71 7.94
CA SER A 204 -23.82 -8.05 6.66
C SER A 204 -23.39 -7.09 5.55
N CYS A 205 -23.50 -7.51 4.30
CA CYS A 205 -23.29 -6.64 3.16
C CYS A 205 -24.43 -5.60 3.10
N PRO A 206 -24.14 -4.30 3.17
CA PRO A 206 -25.17 -3.26 3.14
C PRO A 206 -25.80 -3.15 1.75
N LYS A 207 -27.13 -2.97 1.69
CA LYS A 207 -27.85 -2.86 0.41
C LYS A 207 -27.61 -1.52 -0.30
N ARG A 208 -27.46 -0.43 0.46
CA ARG A 208 -27.20 0.92 -0.05
C ARG A 208 -26.04 1.53 0.71
N VAL A 209 -25.03 1.96 -0.03
CA VAL A 209 -23.77 2.50 0.51
C VAL A 209 -23.56 3.90 -0.03
N VAL A 210 -23.34 4.85 0.85
CA VAL A 210 -22.79 6.17 0.49
C VAL A 210 -21.32 6.18 0.88
N ILE A 211 -20.45 6.53 -0.06
CA ILE A 211 -19.00 6.64 0.16
C ILE A 211 -18.60 8.10 0.00
N ALA A 212 -18.11 8.71 1.06
CA ALA A 212 -17.63 10.08 1.06
C ALA A 212 -16.14 10.14 0.73
N GLY A 213 -15.79 10.74 -0.40
CA GLY A 213 -14.43 10.90 -0.91
C GLY A 213 -14.29 10.50 -2.37
N GLY A 214 -13.21 10.94 -3.03
CA GLY A 214 -12.91 10.63 -4.43
C GLY A 214 -11.54 9.98 -4.62
N GLY A 215 -10.88 9.57 -3.52
CA GLY A 215 -9.55 8.95 -3.53
C GLY A 215 -9.56 7.45 -3.82
N TYR A 216 -8.39 6.82 -3.73
CA TYR A 216 -8.24 5.38 -4.02
C TYR A 216 -9.10 4.49 -3.12
N ILE A 217 -9.19 4.78 -1.81
CA ILE A 217 -10.02 4.01 -0.86
C ILE A 217 -11.49 4.03 -1.29
N ALA A 218 -12.01 5.23 -1.66
CA ALA A 218 -13.39 5.37 -2.09
C ALA A 218 -13.70 4.52 -3.33
N ASN A 219 -12.85 4.59 -4.35
CA ASN A 219 -13.05 3.87 -5.62
C ASN A 219 -12.88 2.35 -5.47
N GLU A 220 -11.97 1.90 -4.60
CA GLU A 220 -11.79 0.49 -4.30
C GLU A 220 -13.03 -0.11 -3.63
N PHE A 221 -13.52 0.53 -2.54
CA PHE A 221 -14.73 0.05 -1.86
C PHE A 221 -16.00 0.24 -2.67
N ALA A 222 -16.06 1.27 -3.53
CA ALA A 222 -17.19 1.43 -4.45
C ALA A 222 -17.31 0.22 -5.39
N GLY A 223 -16.20 -0.21 -6.00
CA GLY A 223 -16.18 -1.41 -6.84
C GLY A 223 -16.52 -2.69 -6.06
N ILE A 224 -15.94 -2.86 -4.87
CA ILE A 224 -16.19 -4.03 -4.01
C ILE A 224 -17.68 -4.17 -3.66
N PHE A 225 -18.28 -3.11 -3.09
CA PHE A 225 -19.69 -3.16 -2.70
C PHE A 225 -20.63 -3.30 -3.89
N ASN A 226 -20.34 -2.60 -5.00
CA ASN A 226 -21.13 -2.70 -6.22
C ASN A 226 -21.18 -4.14 -6.77
N GLU A 227 -20.03 -4.82 -6.84
CA GLU A 227 -19.98 -6.21 -7.31
C GLU A 227 -20.66 -7.20 -6.35
N PHE A 228 -20.72 -6.88 -5.04
CA PHE A 228 -21.50 -7.64 -4.07
C PHE A 228 -23.00 -7.32 -4.08
N GLY A 229 -23.45 -6.47 -5.03
CA GLY A 229 -24.87 -6.16 -5.24
C GLY A 229 -25.41 -4.98 -4.42
N SER A 230 -24.54 -4.19 -3.79
CA SER A 230 -24.95 -2.95 -3.15
C SER A 230 -25.20 -1.85 -4.18
N HIS A 231 -26.22 -1.02 -3.95
CA HIS A 231 -26.36 0.26 -4.65
C HIS A 231 -25.39 1.27 -4.04
N VAL A 232 -24.43 1.73 -4.81
CA VAL A 232 -23.34 2.58 -4.34
C VAL A 232 -23.48 4.01 -4.87
N THR A 233 -23.42 5.00 -3.99
CA THR A 233 -23.29 6.41 -4.35
C THR A 233 -21.99 6.96 -3.80
N LEU A 234 -21.11 7.44 -4.68
CA LEU A 234 -19.86 8.10 -4.31
C LEU A 234 -20.07 9.61 -4.28
N VAL A 235 -19.81 10.22 -3.12
CA VAL A 235 -19.97 11.67 -2.89
C VAL A 235 -18.61 12.32 -2.77
N ASN A 236 -18.30 13.29 -3.63
CA ASN A 236 -17.03 13.99 -3.60
C ASN A 236 -17.24 15.51 -3.50
N ARG A 237 -16.47 16.15 -2.61
CA ARG A 237 -16.50 17.61 -2.42
C ARG A 237 -15.94 18.41 -3.60
N SER A 238 -15.26 17.76 -4.54
CA SER A 238 -14.68 18.36 -5.74
C SER A 238 -15.21 17.67 -6.99
N ASP A 239 -14.85 18.18 -8.14
CA ASP A 239 -15.22 17.72 -9.48
C ASP A 239 -14.33 16.58 -10.02
N GLN A 240 -13.24 16.24 -9.32
CA GLN A 240 -12.24 15.30 -9.81
C GLN A 240 -12.06 14.12 -8.88
N MET A 241 -12.05 12.91 -9.44
CA MET A 241 -11.63 11.69 -8.77
C MET A 241 -10.11 11.48 -8.87
N LEU A 242 -9.56 10.67 -7.96
CA LEU A 242 -8.18 10.16 -8.00
C LEU A 242 -7.13 11.25 -8.22
N ARG A 243 -7.20 12.35 -7.44
CA ARG A 243 -6.16 13.37 -7.46
C ARG A 243 -4.78 12.76 -7.34
N GLY A 244 -3.84 13.20 -8.19
CA GLY A 244 -2.48 12.66 -8.27
C GLY A 244 -2.33 11.50 -9.27
N TYR A 245 -3.42 11.02 -9.87
CA TYR A 245 -3.38 10.15 -11.03
C TYR A 245 -3.60 10.95 -12.32
N ASP A 246 -3.21 10.37 -13.46
CA ASP A 246 -3.44 11.00 -14.77
C ASP A 246 -4.95 11.17 -15.02
N ALA A 247 -5.35 12.36 -15.47
CA ALA A 247 -6.76 12.72 -15.62
C ALA A 247 -7.52 11.76 -16.57
N GLN A 248 -6.88 11.37 -17.67
CA GLN A 248 -7.49 10.47 -18.67
C GLN A 248 -7.81 9.09 -18.09
N ILE A 249 -6.97 8.61 -17.16
CA ILE A 249 -7.20 7.34 -16.44
C ILE A 249 -8.33 7.49 -15.42
N GLY A 250 -8.39 8.61 -14.70
CA GLY A 250 -9.51 8.93 -13.79
C GLY A 250 -10.85 9.02 -14.52
N ASP A 251 -10.89 9.71 -15.66
CA ASP A 251 -12.08 9.85 -16.51
C ASP A 251 -12.54 8.48 -17.05
N ARG A 252 -11.60 7.63 -17.46
CA ARG A 252 -11.92 6.26 -17.92
C ARG A 252 -12.53 5.44 -16.77
N LEU A 253 -11.99 5.51 -15.56
CA LEU A 253 -12.60 4.82 -14.42
C LEU A 253 -14.01 5.34 -14.14
N LEU A 254 -14.23 6.66 -14.18
CA LEU A 254 -15.55 7.25 -13.98
C LEU A 254 -16.57 6.71 -14.99
N GLN A 255 -16.22 6.70 -16.27
CA GLN A 255 -17.09 6.18 -17.33
C GLN A 255 -17.46 4.71 -17.10
N ILE A 256 -16.50 3.88 -16.76
CA ILE A 256 -16.72 2.45 -16.48
C ILE A 256 -17.58 2.28 -15.22
N SER A 257 -17.30 3.02 -14.15
CA SER A 257 -18.05 2.95 -12.90
C SER A 257 -19.51 3.34 -13.07
N LEU A 258 -19.77 4.41 -13.84
CA LEU A 258 -21.16 4.81 -14.21
C LEU A 258 -21.86 3.70 -15.02
N SER A 259 -21.18 3.07 -15.98
CA SER A 259 -21.75 1.98 -16.77
C SER A 259 -22.05 0.72 -15.94
N LYS A 260 -21.33 0.53 -14.82
CA LYS A 260 -21.56 -0.54 -13.84
C LYS A 260 -22.63 -0.19 -12.80
N GLY A 261 -23.23 1.01 -12.87
CA GLY A 261 -24.34 1.43 -12.00
C GLY A 261 -23.92 2.09 -10.69
N ILE A 262 -22.67 2.53 -10.56
CA ILE A 262 -22.24 3.36 -9.43
C ILE A 262 -22.66 4.80 -9.69
N ASP A 263 -23.39 5.42 -8.75
CA ASP A 263 -23.78 6.82 -8.82
C ASP A 263 -22.67 7.73 -8.29
N PHE A 264 -22.58 8.95 -8.88
CA PHE A 264 -21.61 9.96 -8.45
C PHE A 264 -22.29 11.29 -8.17
N ARG A 265 -21.86 11.94 -7.07
CA ARG A 265 -22.21 13.31 -6.70
C ARG A 265 -20.92 14.10 -6.54
N PHE A 266 -20.61 14.93 -7.52
CA PHE A 266 -19.46 15.84 -7.50
C PHE A 266 -19.87 17.20 -6.94
N ASN A 267 -18.88 17.95 -6.43
CA ASN A 267 -19.08 19.27 -5.80
C ASN A 267 -20.11 19.25 -4.66
N ALA A 268 -20.24 18.11 -3.98
CA ALA A 268 -21.25 17.83 -2.98
C ALA A 268 -20.60 17.54 -1.61
N PRO A 269 -20.10 18.57 -0.90
CA PRO A 269 -19.57 18.36 0.45
C PRO A 269 -20.68 17.91 1.38
N LEU A 270 -20.34 16.99 2.30
CA LEU A 270 -21.27 16.54 3.34
C LEU A 270 -21.55 17.66 4.33
N GLU A 271 -22.79 17.75 4.83
CA GLU A 271 -23.21 18.75 5.80
C GLU A 271 -23.57 18.13 7.15
N ARG A 272 -24.36 17.07 7.16
CA ARG A 272 -24.77 16.35 8.36
C ARG A 272 -25.28 14.94 8.03
N VAL A 273 -25.35 14.09 9.04
CA VAL A 273 -25.87 12.72 8.96
C VAL A 273 -26.97 12.53 10.01
N GLU A 274 -28.11 12.03 9.60
CA GLU A 274 -29.21 11.69 10.51
C GLU A 274 -29.37 10.17 10.58
N LYS A 275 -29.42 9.61 11.77
CA LYS A 275 -29.81 8.22 11.98
C LYS A 275 -31.32 8.15 12.17
N ARG A 276 -31.98 7.29 11.40
CA ARG A 276 -33.43 7.08 11.45
C ARG A 276 -33.80 5.96 12.42
N ASP A 277 -35.09 5.89 12.77
CA ASP A 277 -35.63 4.89 13.70
C ASP A 277 -35.45 3.45 13.21
N ASP A 278 -35.42 3.23 11.89
CA ASP A 278 -35.16 1.91 11.27
C ASP A 278 -33.67 1.54 11.20
N GLY A 279 -32.80 2.39 11.75
CA GLY A 279 -31.35 2.20 11.74
C GLY A 279 -30.66 2.64 10.45
N SER A 280 -31.40 3.06 9.41
CA SER A 280 -30.82 3.63 8.19
C SER A 280 -30.28 5.04 8.45
N LEU A 281 -29.44 5.52 7.54
CA LEU A 281 -28.84 6.84 7.59
C LEU A 281 -29.41 7.72 6.49
N ARG A 282 -29.60 9.00 6.79
CA ARG A 282 -29.85 10.05 5.83
C ARG A 282 -28.67 11.00 5.79
N VAL A 283 -27.99 11.05 4.67
CA VAL A 283 -26.79 11.87 4.43
C VAL A 283 -27.19 13.12 3.69
N HIS A 284 -26.99 14.27 4.30
CA HIS A 284 -27.25 15.59 3.70
C HIS A 284 -25.97 16.09 3.05
N VAL A 285 -26.12 16.53 1.79
CA VAL A 285 -25.06 17.12 0.97
C VAL A 285 -25.45 18.55 0.61
N ARG A 286 -24.45 19.43 0.45
CA ARG A 286 -24.69 20.79 0.02
C ARG A 286 -25.30 20.83 -1.38
N ASP A 287 -26.31 21.67 -1.56
CA ASP A 287 -26.94 21.94 -2.83
C ASP A 287 -27.50 20.69 -3.55
N GLY A 288 -27.91 19.67 -2.81
CA GLY A 288 -28.44 18.42 -3.37
C GLY A 288 -29.49 17.74 -2.49
N ASP A 289 -30.22 16.79 -3.09
CA ASP A 289 -31.16 15.95 -2.36
C ASP A 289 -30.43 15.04 -1.38
N PRO A 290 -30.97 14.84 -0.17
CA PRO A 290 -30.42 13.89 0.79
C PRO A 290 -30.35 12.46 0.23
N LEU A 291 -29.35 11.69 0.67
CA LEU A 291 -29.12 10.31 0.27
C LEU A 291 -29.44 9.38 1.44
N ASP A 292 -30.34 8.42 1.20
CA ASP A 292 -30.69 7.40 2.18
C ASP A 292 -29.84 6.14 1.98
N CYS A 293 -29.14 5.67 3.02
CA CYS A 293 -28.25 4.53 2.94
C CYS A 293 -28.29 3.64 4.20
N ASN A 294 -27.70 2.44 4.08
CA ASN A 294 -27.51 1.53 5.21
C ASN A 294 -26.10 1.67 5.80
N LEU A 295 -25.16 2.22 5.00
CA LEU A 295 -23.79 2.46 5.42
C LEU A 295 -23.29 3.78 4.81
N LEU A 296 -22.70 4.63 5.65
CA LEU A 296 -21.87 5.77 5.22
C LEU A 296 -20.42 5.44 5.50
N LEU A 297 -19.58 5.37 4.45
CA LEU A 297 -18.14 5.15 4.54
C LEU A 297 -17.39 6.46 4.32
N PHE A 298 -16.65 6.92 5.33
CA PHE A 298 -15.72 8.03 5.20
C PHE A 298 -14.40 7.56 4.59
N ALA A 299 -14.14 7.98 3.36
CA ALA A 299 -12.89 7.80 2.62
C ALA A 299 -12.28 9.17 2.25
N THR A 300 -12.40 10.14 3.16
CA THR A 300 -12.10 11.57 2.98
C THR A 300 -10.64 11.92 3.12
N GLY A 301 -9.79 10.93 3.37
CA GLY A 301 -8.35 11.06 3.51
C GLY A 301 -7.80 10.38 4.75
N ARG A 302 -6.49 10.52 4.92
CA ARG A 302 -5.73 9.98 6.06
C ARG A 302 -4.82 11.08 6.60
N ARG A 303 -4.64 11.13 7.92
CA ARG A 303 -3.70 12.05 8.58
C ARG A 303 -2.61 11.28 9.32
N PRO A 304 -1.40 11.84 9.47
CA PRO A 304 -0.36 11.25 10.30
C PRO A 304 -0.84 10.95 11.72
N LYS A 305 -0.52 9.77 12.25
CA LYS A 305 -0.86 9.39 13.62
C LYS A 305 0.26 9.82 14.57
N SER A 306 0.43 11.11 14.74
CA SER A 306 1.45 11.74 15.56
C SER A 306 0.94 12.32 16.88
N ASP A 307 -0.37 12.33 17.11
CA ASP A 307 -0.99 12.88 18.30
C ASP A 307 -0.70 12.04 19.56
N GLN A 308 -0.57 12.72 20.72
CA GLN A 308 -0.38 12.08 22.02
C GLN A 308 0.85 11.16 22.11
N LEU A 309 1.90 11.46 21.35
CA LEU A 309 3.18 10.74 21.42
C LEU A 309 4.22 11.43 22.30
N GLY A 310 3.90 12.62 22.89
CA GLY A 310 4.83 13.41 23.68
C GLY A 310 5.89 14.16 22.84
N LEU A 311 5.58 14.45 21.56
CA LEU A 311 6.51 15.04 20.63
C LEU A 311 6.86 16.48 20.96
N GLU A 312 5.88 17.24 21.41
CA GLU A 312 6.02 18.65 21.81
C GLU A 312 6.97 18.79 23.01
N ASP A 313 6.84 17.90 23.99
CA ASP A 313 7.62 17.92 25.22
C ASP A 313 9.12 17.69 24.98
N VAL A 314 9.44 17.00 23.88
CA VAL A 314 10.82 16.66 23.51
C VAL A 314 11.36 17.50 22.33
N GLY A 315 10.54 18.36 21.73
CA GLY A 315 10.95 19.27 20.66
C GLY A 315 11.03 18.62 19.27
N VAL A 316 10.26 17.53 19.03
CA VAL A 316 10.10 16.95 17.69
C VAL A 316 9.12 17.80 16.88
N GLU A 317 9.59 18.36 15.78
CA GLU A 317 8.79 19.23 14.91
C GLU A 317 7.80 18.44 14.05
N ARG A 318 6.60 19.03 13.88
CA ARG A 318 5.56 18.60 12.96
C ARG A 318 5.18 19.72 12.00
N ASP A 319 4.60 19.38 10.87
CA ASP A 319 3.97 20.34 9.98
C ASP A 319 2.50 20.62 10.40
N ASP A 320 1.83 21.52 9.67
CA ASP A 320 0.45 21.94 9.92
C ASP A 320 -0.56 20.79 9.77
N LYS A 321 -0.19 19.68 9.10
CA LYS A 321 -1.01 18.48 8.94
C LYS A 321 -0.72 17.43 10.01
N GLY A 322 0.24 17.70 10.91
CA GLY A 322 0.70 16.78 11.94
C GLY A 322 1.77 15.79 11.48
N ALA A 323 2.32 15.93 10.27
CA ALA A 323 3.40 15.06 9.81
C ALA A 323 4.72 15.38 10.53
N ILE A 324 5.41 14.34 10.99
CA ILE A 324 6.72 14.50 11.63
C ILE A 324 7.75 14.90 10.57
N ARG A 325 8.41 16.05 10.79
CA ARG A 325 9.47 16.53 9.92
C ARG A 325 10.73 15.70 10.09
N VAL A 326 11.27 15.19 8.98
CA VAL A 326 12.49 14.39 8.95
C VAL A 326 13.38 14.79 7.79
N ASN A 327 14.69 14.58 7.96
CA ASN A 327 15.66 14.73 6.88
C ASN A 327 15.68 13.50 5.94
N GLU A 328 16.59 13.47 4.98
CA GLU A 328 16.75 12.40 3.99
C GLU A 328 17.10 11.02 4.62
N HIS A 329 17.66 11.02 5.83
CA HIS A 329 17.96 9.81 6.60
C HIS A 329 16.88 9.46 7.63
N ASN A 330 15.67 10.03 7.52
CA ASN A 330 14.54 9.82 8.41
C ASN A 330 14.75 10.31 9.87
N ARG A 331 15.76 11.17 10.11
CA ARG A 331 16.04 11.74 11.42
C ARG A 331 15.20 13.00 11.64
N THR A 332 14.60 13.12 12.81
CA THR A 332 13.85 14.31 13.25
C THR A 332 14.79 15.45 13.66
N THR A 333 14.23 16.51 14.23
CA THR A 333 14.99 17.59 14.88
C THR A 333 15.81 17.11 16.09
N ILE A 334 15.44 15.96 16.68
CA ILE A 334 16.14 15.36 17.82
C ILE A 334 17.02 14.23 17.33
N GLU A 335 18.32 14.31 17.67
CA GLU A 335 19.36 13.44 17.12
C GLU A 335 19.10 11.94 17.32
N SER A 336 18.52 11.55 18.45
CA SER A 336 18.21 10.16 18.80
C SER A 336 16.85 9.67 18.30
N ILE A 337 16.00 10.57 17.73
CA ILE A 337 14.63 10.25 17.34
C ILE A 337 14.47 10.30 15.81
N TYR A 338 13.91 9.23 15.26
CA TYR A 338 13.66 9.04 13.85
C TYR A 338 12.18 8.77 13.60
N ALA A 339 11.71 8.98 12.36
CA ALA A 339 10.34 8.61 11.97
C ALA A 339 10.30 8.07 10.54
N VAL A 340 9.47 7.04 10.30
CA VAL A 340 9.30 6.38 8.98
C VAL A 340 7.84 6.08 8.69
N GLY A 341 7.51 5.96 7.41
CA GLY A 341 6.18 5.63 6.90
C GLY A 341 5.22 6.81 6.96
N ASP A 342 3.92 6.50 6.94
CA ASP A 342 2.84 7.46 6.76
C ASP A 342 2.83 8.60 7.79
N VAL A 343 3.45 8.42 8.96
CA VAL A 343 3.57 9.47 9.98
C VAL A 343 4.41 10.67 9.53
N THR A 344 5.22 10.50 8.47
CA THR A 344 6.02 11.57 7.84
C THR A 344 5.34 12.21 6.63
N ASP A 345 4.19 11.70 6.19
CA ASP A 345 3.35 12.16 5.06
C ASP A 345 4.10 12.40 3.73
N ARG A 346 5.22 11.72 3.49
CA ARG A 346 5.96 11.83 2.22
C ARG A 346 5.29 11.03 1.11
N VAL A 347 5.16 9.71 1.28
CA VAL A 347 4.41 8.82 0.38
C VAL A 347 3.77 7.72 1.21
N GLN A 348 2.45 7.73 1.33
CA GLN A 348 1.70 6.80 2.16
C GLN A 348 1.48 5.45 1.46
N LEU A 349 2.57 4.69 1.27
CA LEU A 349 2.56 3.36 0.66
C LEU A 349 3.38 2.37 1.50
N THR A 350 2.82 1.17 1.70
CA THR A 350 3.48 0.09 2.45
C THR A 350 4.91 -0.22 1.97
N PRO A 351 5.20 -0.36 0.65
CA PRO A 351 6.57 -0.61 0.19
C PRO A 351 7.55 0.53 0.50
N VAL A 352 7.06 1.77 0.53
CA VAL A 352 7.87 2.95 0.89
C VAL A 352 8.24 2.89 2.37
N ALA A 353 7.26 2.71 3.26
CA ALA A 353 7.51 2.54 4.69
C ALA A 353 8.52 1.40 4.99
N ILE A 354 8.41 0.27 4.26
CA ILE A 354 9.34 -0.85 4.34
C ILE A 354 10.75 -0.43 3.93
N ARG A 355 10.90 0.31 2.83
CA ARG A 355 12.22 0.81 2.36
C ARG A 355 12.82 1.82 3.33
N GLU A 356 12.01 2.73 3.85
CA GLU A 356 12.44 3.72 4.85
C GLU A 356 12.92 3.04 6.13
N GLY A 357 12.16 2.08 6.67
CA GLY A 357 12.55 1.32 7.85
C GLY A 357 13.83 0.50 7.64
N HIS A 358 14.05 -0.05 6.44
CA HIS A 358 15.28 -0.76 6.09
C HIS A 358 16.47 0.22 5.98
N ALA A 359 16.30 1.33 5.25
CA ALA A 359 17.35 2.34 5.07
C ALA A 359 17.77 2.96 6.42
N PHE A 360 16.80 3.23 7.31
CA PHE A 360 17.08 3.65 8.68
C PHE A 360 17.97 2.65 9.42
N ALA A 361 17.60 1.37 9.42
CA ALA A 361 18.34 0.34 10.15
C ALA A 361 19.75 0.12 9.60
N ASP A 362 19.92 0.10 8.27
CA ASP A 362 21.24 0.01 7.62
C ASP A 362 22.12 1.24 7.94
N THR A 363 21.52 2.43 7.97
CA THR A 363 22.23 3.68 8.26
C THR A 363 22.71 3.74 9.71
N VAL A 364 21.81 3.41 10.66
CA VAL A 364 22.10 3.63 12.09
C VAL A 364 22.89 2.46 12.71
N PHE A 365 22.64 1.23 12.27
CA PHE A 365 23.20 0.02 12.86
C PHE A 365 24.11 -0.78 11.92
N GLY A 366 23.92 -0.64 10.59
CA GLY A 366 24.67 -1.40 9.59
C GLY A 366 25.94 -0.73 9.09
N GLY A 367 26.22 0.53 9.49
CA GLY A 367 27.35 1.29 8.97
C GLY A 367 27.29 1.58 7.46
N ASN A 368 26.09 1.50 6.85
CA ASN A 368 25.84 1.68 5.44
C ASN A 368 24.77 2.77 5.23
N PRO A 369 25.18 4.06 5.21
CA PRO A 369 24.23 5.17 5.04
C PRO A 369 23.42 5.03 3.76
N ARG A 370 22.08 5.04 3.88
CA ARG A 370 21.13 4.92 2.78
C ARG A 370 20.05 5.97 2.86
N THR A 371 19.63 6.44 1.69
CA THR A 371 18.42 7.25 1.51
C THR A 371 17.41 6.48 0.65
N VAL A 372 16.16 6.88 0.69
CA VAL A 372 15.11 6.35 -0.18
C VAL A 372 14.94 7.28 -1.37
N ASP A 373 14.99 6.72 -2.56
CA ASP A 373 14.66 7.45 -3.77
C ASP A 373 13.13 7.38 -3.98
N TYR A 374 12.49 8.53 -3.93
CA TYR A 374 11.03 8.70 -4.11
C TYR A 374 10.63 8.96 -5.58
N GLY A 375 11.58 9.00 -6.49
CA GLY A 375 11.32 9.08 -7.93
C GLY A 375 10.81 7.74 -8.47
N CYS A 376 9.81 7.78 -9.35
CA CYS A 376 9.27 6.59 -10.03
C CYS A 376 8.76 5.49 -9.06
N ILE A 377 7.94 5.86 -8.09
CA ILE A 377 7.28 4.89 -7.21
C ILE A 377 6.02 4.36 -7.92
N PRO A 378 5.93 3.06 -8.21
CA PRO A 378 4.71 2.49 -8.76
C PRO A 378 3.60 2.46 -7.70
N SER A 379 2.38 2.74 -8.14
CA SER A 379 1.17 2.69 -7.31
C SER A 379 0.02 2.06 -8.07
N ALA A 380 -0.93 1.48 -7.33
CA ALA A 380 -2.14 0.91 -7.90
C ALA A 380 -3.39 1.31 -7.10
N VAL A 381 -4.51 1.41 -7.81
CA VAL A 381 -5.85 1.46 -7.24
C VAL A 381 -6.58 0.20 -7.68
N PHE A 382 -6.97 -0.61 -6.71
CA PHE A 382 -7.66 -1.87 -6.98
C PHE A 382 -9.17 -1.66 -7.13
N SER A 383 -9.50 -0.69 -8.00
CA SER A 383 -10.87 -0.46 -8.50
C SER A 383 -11.30 -1.57 -9.47
N HIS A 384 -12.51 -1.49 -10.01
CA HIS A 384 -13.04 -2.42 -11.02
C HIS A 384 -13.36 -1.68 -12.32
N PRO A 385 -12.41 -1.72 -13.32
CA PRO A 385 -11.11 -2.41 -13.36
C PRO A 385 -10.02 -1.68 -12.57
N PRO A 386 -8.89 -2.36 -12.27
CA PRO A 386 -7.78 -1.76 -11.54
C PRO A 386 -7.00 -0.74 -12.36
N ILE A 387 -6.43 0.24 -11.64
CA ILE A 387 -5.52 1.24 -12.18
C ILE A 387 -4.11 0.97 -11.66
N ALA A 388 -3.10 1.28 -12.48
CA ALA A 388 -1.71 1.32 -12.06
C ALA A 388 -0.97 2.49 -12.72
N ALA A 389 -0.04 3.10 -11.98
CA ALA A 389 0.71 4.26 -12.46
C ALA A 389 2.14 4.29 -11.91
N VAL A 390 3.08 4.78 -12.70
CA VAL A 390 4.45 5.09 -12.30
C VAL A 390 4.95 6.33 -13.02
N GLY A 391 5.73 7.16 -12.32
CA GLY A 391 6.31 8.37 -12.89
C GLY A 391 5.35 9.55 -12.93
N MET A 392 5.61 10.50 -13.84
CA MET A 392 4.86 11.76 -13.94
C MET A 392 3.57 11.58 -14.74
N THR A 393 2.50 12.21 -14.30
CA THR A 393 1.30 12.43 -15.11
C THR A 393 1.63 13.34 -16.30
N GLU A 394 0.80 13.36 -17.33
CA GLU A 394 0.99 14.28 -18.47
C GLU A 394 1.07 15.74 -18.02
N ALA A 395 0.21 16.16 -17.11
CA ALA A 395 0.20 17.53 -16.59
C ALA A 395 1.49 17.87 -15.86
N GLU A 396 1.98 16.99 -14.99
CA GLU A 396 3.27 17.17 -14.29
C GLU A 396 4.45 17.21 -15.25
N ALA A 397 4.47 16.31 -16.23
CA ALA A 397 5.54 16.25 -17.23
C ALA A 397 5.56 17.51 -18.10
N ARG A 398 4.41 18.00 -18.55
CA ARG A 398 4.32 19.28 -19.30
C ARG A 398 4.81 20.46 -18.46
N ASN A 399 4.47 20.50 -17.18
CA ASN A 399 4.89 21.57 -16.28
C ASN A 399 6.39 21.54 -16.00
N ARG A 400 7.01 20.35 -15.88
CA ARG A 400 8.42 20.21 -15.50
C ARG A 400 9.38 20.18 -16.68
N LEU A 401 8.97 19.58 -17.80
CA LEU A 401 9.83 19.30 -18.95
C LEU A 401 9.45 20.17 -20.18
N GLY A 402 8.25 20.76 -20.18
CA GLY A 402 7.72 21.52 -21.31
C GLY A 402 7.17 20.58 -22.39
N ALA A 403 7.96 20.25 -23.41
CA ALA A 403 7.52 19.42 -24.52
C ALA A 403 7.53 17.93 -24.15
N VAL A 404 6.38 17.29 -24.28
CA VAL A 404 6.22 15.84 -24.11
C VAL A 404 5.47 15.22 -25.28
N LYS A 405 5.75 13.95 -25.58
CA LYS A 405 4.97 13.13 -26.49
C LYS A 405 4.10 12.18 -25.67
N ILE A 406 2.85 11.99 -26.12
CA ILE A 406 1.89 11.13 -25.48
C ILE A 406 1.53 10.00 -26.44
N TYR A 407 1.61 8.77 -25.95
CA TYR A 407 1.24 7.58 -26.67
C TYR A 407 0.14 6.87 -25.91
N THR A 408 -0.92 6.42 -26.60
CA THR A 408 -2.06 5.77 -25.95
C THR A 408 -2.50 4.54 -26.73
N SER A 409 -2.95 3.51 -26.01
CA SER A 409 -3.69 2.39 -26.56
C SER A 409 -5.02 2.26 -25.84
N ASP A 410 -6.11 2.40 -26.59
CA ASP A 410 -7.49 2.23 -26.10
C ASP A 410 -8.07 0.97 -26.77
N PHE A 411 -8.20 -0.09 -26.01
CA PHE A 411 -8.55 -1.40 -26.54
C PHE A 411 -9.48 -2.17 -25.60
N ARG A 412 -10.16 -3.17 -26.16
CA ARG A 412 -10.98 -4.09 -25.39
C ARG A 412 -10.22 -5.38 -25.14
N ALA A 413 -10.03 -5.76 -23.87
CA ALA A 413 -9.39 -7.01 -23.50
C ALA A 413 -10.05 -8.21 -24.19
N MET A 414 -9.27 -9.18 -24.67
CA MET A 414 -9.78 -10.34 -25.39
C MET A 414 -10.83 -11.11 -24.59
N LYS A 415 -10.63 -11.26 -23.27
CA LYS A 415 -11.62 -11.86 -22.35
C LYS A 415 -12.94 -11.08 -22.40
N ASN A 416 -12.90 -9.73 -22.35
CA ASN A 416 -14.09 -8.87 -22.35
C ASN A 416 -14.85 -8.96 -23.69
N VAL A 417 -14.12 -9.12 -24.83
CA VAL A 417 -14.76 -9.31 -26.13
C VAL A 417 -15.61 -10.58 -26.14
N LEU A 418 -15.06 -11.71 -25.71
CA LEU A 418 -15.79 -12.99 -25.68
C LEU A 418 -16.91 -12.98 -24.63
N ALA A 419 -16.66 -12.37 -23.47
CA ALA A 419 -17.66 -12.18 -22.43
C ALA A 419 -18.82 -11.25 -22.84
N GLY A 420 -18.65 -10.47 -23.90
CA GLY A 420 -19.65 -9.50 -24.38
C GLY A 420 -19.69 -8.20 -23.57
N ARG A 421 -18.60 -7.87 -22.87
CA ARG A 421 -18.46 -6.65 -22.08
C ARG A 421 -17.84 -5.55 -22.92
N ASP A 422 -18.42 -4.34 -22.88
CA ASP A 422 -17.91 -3.17 -23.59
C ASP A 422 -16.79 -2.40 -22.84
N GLU A 423 -16.40 -2.90 -21.67
CA GLU A 423 -15.33 -2.33 -20.87
C GLU A 423 -14.00 -2.33 -21.62
N ARG A 424 -13.41 -1.13 -21.76
CA ARG A 424 -12.16 -0.90 -22.48
C ARG A 424 -11.02 -0.54 -21.53
N ALA A 425 -9.88 -1.15 -21.74
CA ALA A 425 -8.60 -0.77 -21.12
C ALA A 425 -8.06 0.50 -21.83
N LEU A 426 -7.27 1.27 -21.08
CA LEU A 426 -6.51 2.41 -21.58
C LEU A 426 -5.11 2.39 -21.00
N TYR A 427 -4.11 2.35 -21.86
CA TYR A 427 -2.70 2.50 -21.49
C TYR A 427 -2.18 3.80 -22.06
N LYS A 428 -1.42 4.55 -21.26
CA LYS A 428 -0.88 5.85 -21.60
C LYS A 428 0.57 5.95 -21.18
N MET A 429 1.42 6.33 -22.13
CA MET A 429 2.85 6.53 -21.91
C MET A 429 3.17 8.01 -22.15
N VAL A 430 3.89 8.61 -21.19
CA VAL A 430 4.37 10.00 -21.23
C VAL A 430 5.88 9.96 -21.48
N VAL A 431 6.31 10.62 -22.54
CA VAL A 431 7.70 10.60 -23.02
C VAL A 431 8.24 12.02 -23.10
N ASP A 432 9.42 12.25 -22.54
CA ASP A 432 10.14 13.51 -22.72
C ASP A 432 10.57 13.68 -24.19
N ALA A 433 10.09 14.74 -24.83
CA ALA A 433 10.32 14.96 -26.25
C ALA A 433 11.80 15.21 -26.61
N ALA A 434 12.61 15.69 -25.66
CA ALA A 434 14.01 16.01 -25.88
C ALA A 434 14.92 14.77 -25.79
N THR A 435 14.62 13.83 -24.90
CA THR A 435 15.48 12.69 -24.57
C THR A 435 14.92 11.34 -24.99
N ASP A 436 13.67 11.31 -25.46
CA ASP A 436 12.87 10.10 -25.74
C ASP A 436 12.69 9.17 -24.52
N ARG A 437 13.01 9.63 -23.31
CA ARG A 437 12.84 8.83 -22.09
C ARG A 437 11.38 8.72 -21.70
N VAL A 438 10.95 7.51 -21.32
CA VAL A 438 9.64 7.28 -20.71
C VAL A 438 9.69 7.82 -19.28
N VAL A 439 8.88 8.87 -19.03
CA VAL A 439 8.83 9.58 -17.74
C VAL A 439 7.55 9.29 -16.96
N GLY A 440 6.56 8.70 -17.59
CA GLY A 440 5.31 8.27 -16.96
C GLY A 440 4.65 7.13 -17.73
N LEU A 441 4.01 6.22 -16.98
CA LEU A 441 3.22 5.12 -17.53
C LEU A 441 1.97 4.94 -16.65
N HIS A 442 0.81 4.99 -17.27
CA HIS A 442 -0.49 4.99 -16.61
C HIS A 442 -1.42 4.00 -17.30
N MET A 443 -2.08 3.14 -16.53
CA MET A 443 -2.85 2.03 -17.05
C MET A 443 -4.16 1.86 -16.29
N ILE A 444 -5.23 1.55 -16.99
CA ILE A 444 -6.48 1.03 -16.43
C ILE A 444 -6.94 -0.17 -17.26
N GLY A 445 -7.25 -1.25 -16.60
CA GLY A 445 -7.71 -2.49 -17.24
C GLY A 445 -7.31 -3.74 -16.46
N PRO A 446 -7.72 -4.92 -16.93
CA PRO A 446 -7.31 -6.19 -16.34
C PRO A 446 -5.79 -6.28 -16.20
N ASP A 447 -5.32 -6.84 -15.09
CA ASP A 447 -3.90 -7.09 -14.77
C ASP A 447 -2.97 -5.85 -14.78
N ALA A 448 -3.51 -4.63 -14.89
CA ALA A 448 -2.70 -3.41 -14.93
C ALA A 448 -1.67 -3.31 -13.79
N PRO A 449 -1.97 -3.64 -12.51
CA PRO A 449 -0.97 -3.61 -11.44
C PRO A 449 0.18 -4.59 -11.62
N GLU A 450 -0.11 -5.80 -12.11
CA GLU A 450 0.89 -6.86 -12.31
C GLU A 450 1.82 -6.51 -13.48
N ILE A 451 1.26 -6.01 -14.58
CA ILE A 451 2.00 -5.56 -15.77
C ILE A 451 2.88 -4.35 -15.42
N LEU A 452 2.29 -3.35 -14.75
CA LEU A 452 3.00 -2.12 -14.41
C LEU A 452 4.18 -2.38 -13.48
N GLN A 453 4.06 -3.31 -12.52
CA GLN A 453 5.19 -3.61 -11.62
C GLN A 453 6.44 -4.02 -12.41
N ALA A 454 6.31 -4.82 -13.46
CA ALA A 454 7.43 -5.19 -14.33
C ALA A 454 7.92 -4.00 -15.18
N ALA A 455 7.00 -3.25 -15.79
CA ALA A 455 7.32 -2.09 -16.62
C ALA A 455 7.94 -0.92 -15.82
N ALA A 456 7.59 -0.78 -14.53
CA ALA A 456 8.17 0.23 -13.66
C ALA A 456 9.69 0.12 -13.52
N VAL A 457 10.27 -1.08 -13.68
CA VAL A 457 11.72 -1.28 -13.70
C VAL A 457 12.34 -0.55 -14.91
N ALA A 458 11.71 -0.66 -16.08
CA ALA A 458 12.16 0.03 -17.30
C ALA A 458 12.05 1.55 -17.16
N VAL A 459 10.93 2.07 -16.64
CA VAL A 459 10.73 3.50 -16.38
C VAL A 459 11.77 4.01 -15.36
N LYS A 460 12.02 3.27 -14.29
CA LYS A 460 13.03 3.62 -13.27
C LYS A 460 14.44 3.61 -13.83
N ALA A 461 14.74 2.68 -14.74
CA ALA A 461 16.02 2.63 -15.46
C ALA A 461 16.18 3.78 -16.49
N GLY A 462 15.10 4.51 -16.77
CA GLY A 462 15.08 5.62 -17.72
C GLY A 462 15.18 5.19 -19.18
N LEU A 463 14.59 4.03 -19.52
CA LEU A 463 14.55 3.55 -20.90
C LEU A 463 13.76 4.53 -21.80
N THR A 464 14.14 4.54 -23.07
CA THR A 464 13.51 5.37 -24.11
C THR A 464 12.27 4.70 -24.69
N LYS A 465 11.38 5.49 -25.33
CA LYS A 465 10.26 4.96 -26.12
C LYS A 465 10.75 4.00 -27.21
N GLN A 466 11.88 4.35 -27.85
CA GLN A 466 12.50 3.48 -28.85
C GLN A 466 12.87 2.10 -28.28
N ALA A 467 13.36 2.01 -27.03
CA ALA A 467 13.67 0.73 -26.40
C ALA A 467 12.42 -0.14 -26.16
N PHE A 468 11.26 0.49 -25.88
CA PHE A 468 9.98 -0.22 -25.84
C PHE A 468 9.58 -0.72 -27.23
N ASP A 469 9.71 0.11 -28.27
CA ASP A 469 9.35 -0.24 -29.64
C ASP A 469 10.20 -1.34 -30.25
N ASP A 470 11.49 -1.40 -29.87
CA ASP A 470 12.43 -2.44 -30.32
C ASP A 470 12.21 -3.78 -29.60
N THR A 471 11.40 -3.79 -28.53
CA THR A 471 11.12 -5.02 -27.77
C THR A 471 10.05 -5.85 -28.48
N VAL A 472 10.36 -7.11 -28.78
CA VAL A 472 9.38 -8.03 -29.38
C VAL A 472 8.22 -8.28 -28.42
N ALA A 473 7.00 -8.13 -28.91
CA ALA A 473 5.78 -8.34 -28.13
C ALA A 473 5.61 -9.80 -27.70
N LEU A 474 5.16 -10.01 -26.47
CA LEU A 474 4.68 -11.32 -26.01
C LEU A 474 3.21 -11.49 -26.39
N HIS A 475 2.95 -12.25 -27.47
CA HIS A 475 1.61 -12.45 -28.01
C HIS A 475 1.03 -13.83 -27.66
N PRO A 476 -0.27 -13.94 -27.30
CA PRO A 476 -1.21 -12.84 -27.03
C PRO A 476 -1.22 -12.48 -25.53
N SER A 477 -1.02 -11.21 -25.18
CA SER A 477 -1.07 -10.74 -23.80
C SER A 477 -1.56 -9.29 -23.70
N MET A 478 -2.08 -8.90 -22.53
CA MET A 478 -2.40 -7.50 -22.27
C MET A 478 -1.13 -6.61 -22.26
N ALA A 479 0.01 -7.19 -21.87
CA ALA A 479 1.28 -6.47 -21.74
C ALA A 479 1.89 -6.05 -23.08
N GLU A 480 1.56 -6.74 -24.19
CA GLU A 480 2.08 -6.40 -25.52
C GLU A 480 1.72 -4.99 -25.96
N GLU A 481 0.59 -4.46 -25.47
CA GLU A 481 0.17 -3.10 -25.76
C GLU A 481 1.21 -2.04 -25.34
N LEU A 482 2.08 -2.34 -24.36
CA LEU A 482 3.15 -1.42 -23.94
C LEU A 482 4.23 -1.21 -25.00
N VAL A 483 4.48 -2.19 -25.84
CA VAL A 483 5.49 -2.15 -26.91
C VAL A 483 4.85 -1.85 -28.28
N LEU A 484 3.51 -1.73 -28.33
CA LEU A 484 2.74 -1.40 -29.52
C LEU A 484 2.13 0.02 -29.49
N LEU A 485 2.33 0.78 -28.41
CA LEU A 485 1.81 2.16 -28.23
C LEU A 485 2.27 3.09 -29.37
N LYS A 486 1.32 3.78 -30.01
CA LYS A 486 1.56 4.74 -31.11
C LYS A 486 0.97 6.10 -30.81
#